data_cc0faae17e592daff97458ecebffaef2
#
_entry.id   cc0faae17e592daff97458ecebffaef2
#
_cell.length_a   1.000
_cell.length_b   1.000
_cell.length_c   1.000
_cell.angle_alpha   90.00
_cell.angle_beta   90.00
_cell.angle_gamma   90.00
#
_symmetry.space_group_name_H-M   'P 1'
#
loop_
_entity.id
_entity.type
_entity.pdbx_description
1 polymer ?
#
loop_
_entity_poly.entity_id
_entity_poly.type
_entity_poly.pdbx_seq_one_letter_code
_entity_poly.pdbx_strand_id
1 'polypeptide(L)'
;MRPEVARDALVATHGGLSLELCAVLYHISPMALYRLVCAFGHQGLVPVLTRCGLPLPTYFLADEKHSHCLTDKVYLPTIVSGRVIWHLGYTTEASAVAFAQSYQEFQRAALQQEPAYRVRGILTDSFDSTIKSMRTLFPEARLGNCLRHAINKLPQKLVAIASPVRKALRTQFHTLLYRARQRKGLRVFALGQRLRHFADHVATTAGAANGVRVRRWFQDKKAGWYAVLADPQMPVTSTLLDQAHNTIDRNLFMMKSFHHPKGSQQAFLRGLAQLYNLMPYQRRAQHADQCGVEVEGGTVPTRDWFLNLQILTLGGFR
;
A
#
# COMPACT_ATOMS: atom_id res chain seq x y z
N MET A 1 -6.40 -32.13 -1.96
CA MET A 1 -6.87 -31.50 -0.69
C MET A 1 -8.35 -31.30 -0.80
N ARG A 2 -9.14 -31.65 0.21
CA ARG A 2 -10.59 -31.43 0.22
C ARG A 2 -10.86 -29.91 0.26
N PRO A 3 -11.88 -29.40 -0.48
CA PRO A 3 -12.16 -27.95 -0.57
C PRO A 3 -12.36 -27.25 0.78
N GLU A 4 -13.04 -27.89 1.71
CA GLU A 4 -13.32 -27.33 3.04
C GLU A 4 -12.02 -27.16 3.84
N VAL A 5 -11.12 -28.16 3.79
CA VAL A 5 -9.83 -28.11 4.44
C VAL A 5 -8.94 -27.02 3.83
N ALA A 6 -8.97 -26.88 2.51
CA ALA A 6 -8.24 -25.81 1.82
C ALA A 6 -8.74 -24.42 2.23
N ARG A 7 -10.07 -24.24 2.27
CA ARG A 7 -10.70 -22.98 2.68
C ARG A 7 -10.31 -22.60 4.12
N ASP A 8 -10.45 -23.53 5.06
CA ASP A 8 -10.20 -23.26 6.48
C ASP A 8 -8.70 -23.00 6.74
N ALA A 9 -7.80 -23.72 6.08
CA ALA A 9 -6.37 -23.48 6.14
C ALA A 9 -5.97 -22.12 5.55
N LEU A 10 -6.60 -21.67 4.46
CA LEU A 10 -6.38 -20.33 3.90
C LEU A 10 -6.87 -19.23 4.84
N VAL A 11 -8.04 -19.40 5.49
CA VAL A 11 -8.52 -18.45 6.52
C VAL A 11 -7.52 -18.34 7.65
N ALA A 12 -7.03 -19.47 8.15
CA ALA A 12 -6.04 -19.51 9.23
C ALA A 12 -4.72 -18.83 8.82
N THR A 13 -4.23 -19.13 7.62
CA THR A 13 -3.02 -18.49 7.05
C THR A 13 -3.22 -16.99 6.90
N HIS A 14 -4.32 -16.54 6.30
CA HIS A 14 -4.64 -15.12 6.17
C HIS A 14 -4.77 -14.42 7.53
N GLY A 15 -5.27 -15.13 8.53
CA GLY A 15 -5.30 -14.70 9.94
C GLY A 15 -3.93 -14.59 10.61
N GLY A 16 -2.86 -15.10 9.98
CA GLY A 16 -1.49 -15.01 10.45
C GLY A 16 -0.94 -16.30 11.09
N LEU A 17 -1.55 -17.48 10.89
CA LEU A 17 -0.93 -18.74 11.23
C LEU A 17 0.15 -19.11 10.20
N SER A 18 1.26 -19.71 10.68
CA SER A 18 2.29 -20.23 9.76
C SER A 18 1.77 -21.41 8.93
N LEU A 19 2.37 -21.61 7.75
CA LEU A 19 2.02 -22.75 6.89
C LEU A 19 2.27 -24.09 7.62
N GLU A 20 3.32 -24.18 8.44
CA GLU A 20 3.63 -25.36 9.25
C GLU A 20 2.55 -25.64 10.29
N LEU A 21 2.08 -24.59 11.01
CA LEU A 21 1.02 -24.76 12.00
C LEU A 21 -0.30 -25.12 11.33
N CYS A 22 -0.64 -24.49 10.22
CA CYS A 22 -1.81 -24.89 9.40
C CYS A 22 -1.70 -26.33 8.92
N ALA A 23 -0.50 -26.77 8.53
CA ALA A 23 -0.27 -28.15 8.12
C ALA A 23 -0.58 -29.17 9.23
N VAL A 24 -0.14 -28.87 10.46
CA VAL A 24 -0.45 -29.70 11.63
C VAL A 24 -1.94 -29.70 11.94
N LEU A 25 -2.58 -28.54 11.99
CA LEU A 25 -3.99 -28.40 12.38
C LEU A 25 -4.96 -29.03 11.38
N TYR A 26 -4.64 -28.96 10.09
CA TYR A 26 -5.51 -29.42 9.01
C TYR A 26 -5.03 -30.72 8.34
N HIS A 27 -3.96 -31.34 8.85
CA HIS A 27 -3.37 -32.58 8.32
C HIS A 27 -3.05 -32.48 6.80
N ILE A 28 -2.41 -31.39 6.41
CA ILE A 28 -1.99 -31.12 5.04
C ILE A 28 -0.49 -30.84 4.99
N SER A 29 0.13 -30.99 3.80
CA SER A 29 1.53 -30.59 3.63
C SER A 29 1.64 -29.04 3.59
N PRO A 30 2.63 -28.42 4.30
CA PRO A 30 2.91 -26.98 4.17
C PRO A 30 3.14 -26.58 2.71
N MET A 31 3.83 -27.43 1.96
CA MET A 31 4.12 -27.21 0.54
C MET A 31 2.84 -27.27 -0.32
N ALA A 32 1.86 -28.11 0.03
CA ALA A 32 0.59 -28.15 -0.68
C ALA A 32 -0.19 -26.83 -0.50
N LEU A 33 -0.19 -26.27 0.72
CA LEU A 33 -0.83 -24.97 0.99
C LEU A 33 -0.08 -23.82 0.29
N TYR A 34 1.25 -23.83 0.33
CA TYR A 34 2.07 -22.87 -0.41
C TYR A 34 1.78 -22.90 -1.91
N ARG A 35 1.75 -24.09 -2.53
CA ARG A 35 1.43 -24.26 -3.95
C ARG A 35 0.01 -23.79 -4.29
N LEU A 36 -0.94 -24.00 -3.39
CA LEU A 36 -2.31 -23.52 -3.57
C LEU A 36 -2.36 -21.98 -3.60
N VAL A 37 -1.66 -21.31 -2.69
CA VAL A 37 -1.55 -19.84 -2.70
C VAL A 37 -0.86 -19.36 -3.99
N CYS A 38 0.23 -20.00 -4.41
CA CYS A 38 0.88 -19.69 -5.69
C CYS A 38 -0.05 -19.85 -6.88
N ALA A 39 -0.90 -20.91 -6.88
CA ALA A 39 -1.84 -21.16 -7.98
C ALA A 39 -2.81 -19.99 -8.16
N PHE A 40 -3.32 -19.41 -7.07
CA PHE A 40 -4.14 -18.19 -7.14
C PHE A 40 -3.40 -16.95 -7.65
N GLY A 41 -2.08 -16.95 -7.54
CA GLY A 41 -1.22 -15.83 -7.99
C GLY A 41 -0.70 -15.97 -9.42
N HIS A 42 -1.06 -17.00 -10.17
CA HIS A 42 -0.64 -17.13 -11.58
C HIS A 42 -1.27 -16.06 -12.48
N GLN A 43 -2.51 -15.67 -12.18
CA GLN A 43 -3.13 -14.54 -12.86
C GLN A 43 -2.72 -13.22 -12.20
N GLY A 44 -2.52 -12.18 -13.04
CA GLY A 44 -2.28 -10.82 -12.57
C GLY A 44 -3.50 -10.24 -11.82
N LEU A 45 -3.26 -9.31 -10.91
CA LEU A 45 -4.33 -8.69 -10.11
C LEU A 45 -5.28 -7.86 -10.97
N VAL A 46 -4.76 -7.06 -11.90
CA VAL A 46 -5.57 -6.18 -12.76
C VAL A 46 -6.66 -6.94 -13.53
N PRO A 47 -6.36 -8.02 -14.28
CA PRO A 47 -7.39 -8.78 -15.00
C PRO A 47 -8.44 -9.40 -14.07
N VAL A 48 -8.08 -9.82 -12.86
CA VAL A 48 -9.02 -10.38 -11.88
C VAL A 48 -9.98 -9.29 -11.39
N LEU A 49 -9.45 -8.13 -11.02
CA LEU A 49 -10.22 -7.03 -10.45
C LEU A 49 -11.15 -6.38 -11.49
N THR A 50 -10.69 -6.23 -12.72
CA THR A 50 -11.53 -5.70 -13.81
C THR A 50 -12.67 -6.65 -14.18
N ARG A 51 -12.46 -7.98 -14.10
CA ARG A 51 -13.55 -8.97 -14.25
C ARG A 51 -14.59 -8.88 -13.13
N CYS A 52 -14.20 -8.39 -11.95
CA CYS A 52 -15.13 -8.05 -10.88
C CYS A 52 -15.87 -6.72 -11.10
N GLY A 53 -15.67 -6.04 -12.23
CA GLY A 53 -16.31 -4.76 -12.56
C GLY A 53 -15.65 -3.55 -11.88
N LEU A 54 -14.50 -3.71 -11.23
CA LEU A 54 -13.80 -2.56 -10.67
C LEU A 54 -13.16 -1.71 -11.79
N PRO A 55 -13.41 -0.40 -11.80
CA PRO A 55 -12.72 0.50 -12.72
C PRO A 55 -11.24 0.62 -12.34
N LEU A 56 -10.38 0.82 -13.34
CA LEU A 56 -8.96 1.08 -13.11
C LEU A 56 -8.77 2.35 -12.27
N PRO A 57 -7.91 2.33 -11.24
CA PRO A 57 -7.79 3.43 -10.29
C PRO A 57 -7.09 4.64 -10.92
N THR A 58 -7.76 5.77 -11.01
CA THR A 58 -7.16 7.04 -11.44
C THR A 58 -6.34 7.72 -10.34
N TYR A 59 -6.57 7.34 -9.09
CA TYR A 59 -5.79 7.72 -7.90
C TYR A 59 -5.42 6.47 -7.11
N PHE A 60 -4.16 6.36 -6.70
CA PHE A 60 -3.72 5.23 -5.89
C PHE A 60 -2.58 5.59 -4.93
N LEU A 61 -2.32 4.69 -4.01
CA LEU A 61 -1.21 4.71 -3.07
C LEU A 61 -0.11 3.80 -3.63
N ALA A 62 1.13 4.28 -3.64
CA ALA A 62 2.30 3.48 -4.03
C ALA A 62 3.38 3.57 -2.95
N ASP A 63 3.87 2.42 -2.53
CA ASP A 63 4.93 2.30 -1.52
C ASP A 63 5.62 0.94 -1.69
N GLU A 64 6.75 0.76 -1.00
CA GLU A 64 7.43 -0.52 -0.93
C GLU A 64 7.47 -1.02 0.52
N LYS A 65 7.23 -2.30 0.69
CA LYS A 65 7.42 -2.97 1.97
C LYS A 65 8.79 -3.65 1.98
N HIS A 66 9.54 -3.43 3.04
CA HIS A 66 10.80 -4.13 3.27
C HIS A 66 10.52 -5.49 3.90
N SER A 67 11.13 -6.56 3.36
CA SER A 67 11.06 -7.92 3.85
C SER A 67 12.41 -8.63 3.66
N HIS A 68 12.43 -9.93 3.85
CA HIS A 68 13.62 -10.75 3.64
C HIS A 68 13.26 -12.01 2.83
N CYS A 69 14.23 -12.51 2.06
CA CYS A 69 14.20 -13.83 1.46
C CYS A 69 15.46 -14.57 1.92
N LEU A 70 15.28 -15.54 2.82
CA LEU A 70 16.39 -16.11 3.58
C LEU A 70 17.13 -14.99 4.35
N THR A 71 18.40 -14.74 4.00
CA THR A 71 19.24 -13.67 4.57
C THR A 71 19.16 -12.37 3.79
N ASP A 72 18.67 -12.40 2.56
CA ASP A 72 18.71 -11.28 1.64
C ASP A 72 17.54 -10.32 1.86
N LYS A 73 17.84 -9.03 1.86
CA LYS A 73 16.83 -7.98 1.88
C LYS A 73 16.05 -7.97 0.58
N VAL A 74 14.72 -7.91 0.68
CA VAL A 74 13.85 -7.82 -0.48
C VAL A 74 12.83 -6.69 -0.27
N TYR A 75 12.27 -6.23 -1.38
CA TYR A 75 11.31 -5.14 -1.40
C TYR A 75 10.05 -5.59 -2.12
N LEU A 76 8.91 -5.16 -1.63
CA LEU A 76 7.59 -5.50 -2.16
C LEU A 76 6.91 -4.23 -2.67
N PRO A 77 7.18 -3.80 -3.92
CA PRO A 77 6.49 -2.67 -4.52
C PRO A 77 4.99 -2.94 -4.60
N THR A 78 4.19 -2.04 -4.02
CA THR A 78 2.76 -2.25 -3.81
C THR A 78 1.96 -1.07 -4.34
N ILE A 79 0.84 -1.34 -5.04
CA ILE A 79 -0.18 -0.35 -5.42
C ILE A 79 -1.49 -0.74 -4.73
N VAL A 80 -2.07 0.22 -4.01
CA VAL A 80 -3.38 0.08 -3.35
C VAL A 80 -4.28 1.23 -3.77
N SER A 81 -5.52 0.93 -4.13
CA SER A 81 -6.55 1.94 -4.28
C SER A 81 -7.81 1.47 -3.54
N GLY A 82 -8.33 2.36 -2.68
CA GLY A 82 -9.34 1.92 -1.74
C GLY A 82 -8.83 0.77 -0.86
N ARG A 83 -9.65 -0.25 -0.71
CA ARG A 83 -9.35 -1.46 0.08
C ARG A 83 -8.84 -2.63 -0.76
N VAL A 84 -8.31 -2.36 -1.95
CA VAL A 84 -7.90 -3.37 -2.93
C VAL A 84 -6.43 -3.17 -3.30
N ILE A 85 -5.68 -4.28 -3.31
CA ILE A 85 -4.31 -4.34 -3.82
C ILE A 85 -4.38 -4.56 -5.33
N TRP A 86 -3.89 -3.59 -6.10
CA TRP A 86 -3.81 -3.64 -7.57
C TRP A 86 -2.49 -4.19 -8.09
N HIS A 87 -1.44 -4.07 -7.27
CA HIS A 87 -0.12 -4.64 -7.57
C HIS A 87 0.60 -4.99 -6.27
N LEU A 88 1.27 -6.13 -6.26
CA LEU A 88 2.18 -6.57 -5.22
C LEU A 88 3.34 -7.28 -5.90
N GLY A 89 4.47 -6.60 -5.98
CA GLY A 89 5.67 -7.07 -6.66
C GLY A 89 6.73 -7.59 -5.72
N TYR A 90 7.80 -8.15 -6.31
CA TYR A 90 8.98 -8.63 -5.62
C TYR A 90 10.23 -8.12 -6.32
N THR A 91 11.18 -7.58 -5.57
CA THR A 91 12.51 -7.22 -6.06
C THR A 91 13.56 -7.32 -4.96
N THR A 92 14.78 -7.64 -5.33
CA THR A 92 15.94 -7.70 -4.43
C THR A 92 16.69 -6.37 -4.32
N GLU A 93 16.31 -5.37 -5.14
CA GLU A 93 16.99 -4.08 -5.18
C GLU A 93 16.07 -2.92 -4.81
N ALA A 94 16.58 -1.97 -4.02
CA ALA A 94 15.89 -0.72 -3.67
C ALA A 94 16.10 0.39 -4.71
N SER A 95 16.36 0.04 -5.97
CA SER A 95 16.63 1.00 -7.02
C SER A 95 15.35 1.49 -7.71
N ALA A 96 15.37 2.70 -8.25
CA ALA A 96 14.25 3.23 -9.03
C ALA A 96 13.99 2.40 -10.30
N VAL A 97 15.02 1.80 -10.88
CA VAL A 97 14.92 0.93 -12.06
C VAL A 97 14.19 -0.36 -11.71
N ALA A 98 14.61 -1.05 -10.64
CA ALA A 98 13.97 -2.29 -10.20
C ALA A 98 12.50 -2.07 -9.79
N PHE A 99 12.20 -0.95 -9.12
CA PHE A 99 10.82 -0.58 -8.79
C PHE A 99 10.01 -0.24 -10.04
N ALA A 100 10.58 0.48 -11.00
CA ALA A 100 9.90 0.75 -12.26
C ALA A 100 9.59 -0.54 -13.03
N GLN A 101 10.51 -1.49 -13.09
CA GLN A 101 10.28 -2.80 -13.69
C GLN A 101 9.12 -3.56 -13.02
N SER A 102 9.07 -3.55 -11.69
CA SER A 102 7.97 -4.17 -10.94
C SER A 102 6.63 -3.46 -11.21
N TYR A 103 6.55 -2.15 -11.04
CA TYR A 103 5.31 -1.39 -11.26
C TYR A 103 4.85 -1.37 -12.72
N GLN A 104 5.76 -1.62 -13.68
CA GLN A 104 5.43 -1.71 -15.10
C GLN A 104 4.47 -2.87 -15.40
N GLU A 105 4.46 -3.93 -14.59
CA GLU A 105 3.46 -5.01 -14.70
C GLU A 105 2.04 -4.46 -14.56
N PHE A 106 1.80 -3.62 -13.54
CA PHE A 106 0.51 -2.96 -13.35
C PHE A 106 0.18 -2.05 -14.56
N GLN A 107 1.12 -1.19 -14.95
CA GLN A 107 0.90 -0.26 -16.06
C GLN A 107 0.55 -1.01 -17.36
N ARG A 108 1.30 -2.06 -17.72
CA ARG A 108 1.03 -2.85 -18.93
C ARG A 108 -0.35 -3.52 -18.86
N ALA A 109 -0.68 -4.15 -17.74
CA ALA A 109 -1.96 -4.80 -17.56
C ALA A 109 -3.12 -3.79 -17.61
N ALA A 110 -2.96 -2.60 -17.03
CA ALA A 110 -3.97 -1.54 -17.10
C ALA A 110 -4.18 -1.04 -18.54
N LEU A 111 -3.10 -0.79 -19.28
CA LEU A 111 -3.17 -0.36 -20.70
C LEU A 111 -3.72 -1.45 -21.63
N GLN A 112 -3.55 -2.74 -21.30
CA GLN A 112 -4.19 -3.84 -22.01
C GLN A 112 -5.70 -3.88 -21.80
N GLN A 113 -6.19 -3.52 -20.60
CA GLN A 113 -7.63 -3.43 -20.32
C GLN A 113 -8.24 -2.15 -20.90
N GLU A 114 -7.54 -1.04 -20.81
CA GLU A 114 -7.99 0.27 -21.25
C GLU A 114 -6.82 1.05 -21.88
N PRO A 115 -6.69 1.07 -23.23
CA PRO A 115 -5.59 1.76 -23.89
C PRO A 115 -5.51 3.28 -23.62
N ALA A 116 -6.64 3.89 -23.26
CA ALA A 116 -6.71 5.31 -22.87
C ALA A 116 -6.49 5.55 -21.36
N TYR A 117 -6.13 4.52 -20.58
CA TYR A 117 -5.93 4.64 -19.14
C TYR A 117 -4.93 5.73 -18.76
N ARG A 118 -5.31 6.60 -17.82
CA ARG A 118 -4.48 7.70 -17.32
C ARG A 118 -4.59 7.78 -15.79
N VAL A 119 -3.45 7.86 -15.16
CA VAL A 119 -3.35 8.10 -13.70
C VAL A 119 -3.36 9.61 -13.46
N ARG A 120 -4.24 10.08 -12.59
CA ARG A 120 -4.35 11.49 -12.20
C ARG A 120 -3.48 11.83 -10.99
N GLY A 121 -3.41 10.92 -10.03
CA GLY A 121 -2.63 11.17 -8.82
C GLY A 121 -2.12 9.93 -8.13
N ILE A 122 -0.93 10.03 -7.56
CA ILE A 122 -0.24 8.96 -6.83
C ILE A 122 0.22 9.52 -5.49
N LEU A 123 -0.17 8.90 -4.39
CA LEU A 123 0.34 9.21 -3.06
C LEU A 123 1.46 8.25 -2.69
N THR A 124 2.59 8.80 -2.21
CA THR A 124 3.73 8.03 -1.72
C THR A 124 4.10 8.44 -0.29
N ASP A 125 4.92 7.62 0.39
CA ASP A 125 5.53 7.97 1.68
C ASP A 125 6.72 8.93 1.56
N SER A 126 7.16 9.24 0.34
CA SER A 126 8.32 10.05 -0.04
C SER A 126 9.64 9.30 -0.15
N PHE A 127 9.63 7.98 -0.37
CA PHE A 127 10.83 7.25 -0.71
C PHE A 127 11.28 7.56 -2.15
N ASP A 128 12.55 7.93 -2.32
CA ASP A 128 13.02 8.50 -3.59
C ASP A 128 12.96 7.52 -4.77
N SER A 129 13.23 6.24 -4.53
CA SER A 129 13.16 5.22 -5.60
C SER A 129 11.73 5.02 -6.08
N THR A 130 10.73 4.99 -5.18
CA THR A 130 9.31 4.92 -5.54
C THR A 130 8.86 6.17 -6.29
N ILE A 131 9.26 7.38 -5.85
CA ILE A 131 8.94 8.63 -6.54
C ILE A 131 9.51 8.64 -7.97
N LYS A 132 10.79 8.26 -8.14
CA LYS A 132 11.45 8.24 -9.45
C LYS A 132 10.80 7.22 -10.38
N SER A 133 10.51 6.00 -9.89
CA SER A 133 9.83 4.97 -10.68
C SER A 133 8.44 5.41 -11.13
N MET A 134 7.65 6.05 -10.25
CA MET A 134 6.33 6.56 -10.58
C MET A 134 6.37 7.71 -11.60
N ARG A 135 7.35 8.60 -11.51
CA ARG A 135 7.56 9.66 -12.53
C ARG A 135 7.90 9.10 -13.90
N THR A 136 8.69 8.03 -13.95
CA THR A 136 9.05 7.36 -15.21
C THR A 136 7.83 6.69 -15.83
N LEU A 137 7.01 6.00 -15.07
CA LEU A 137 5.87 5.24 -15.57
C LEU A 137 4.63 6.11 -15.81
N PHE A 138 4.41 7.12 -15.00
CA PHE A 138 3.23 7.99 -15.02
C PHE A 138 3.63 9.47 -14.98
N PRO A 139 4.29 9.99 -16.04
CA PRO A 139 4.88 11.33 -16.03
C PRO A 139 3.83 12.45 -15.84
N GLU A 140 2.59 12.23 -16.28
CA GLU A 140 1.49 13.19 -16.18
C GLU A 140 0.77 13.17 -14.82
N ALA A 141 1.01 12.12 -14.00
CA ALA A 141 0.38 11.98 -12.70
C ALA A 141 0.92 12.99 -11.68
N ARG A 142 0.02 13.56 -10.88
CA ARG A 142 0.41 14.39 -9.73
C ARG A 142 0.95 13.50 -8.62
N LEU A 143 2.21 13.72 -8.21
CA LEU A 143 2.81 12.98 -7.10
C LEU A 143 2.61 13.74 -5.80
N GLY A 144 1.90 13.11 -4.86
CA GLY A 144 1.64 13.59 -3.53
C GLY A 144 2.45 12.85 -2.45
N ASN A 145 2.75 13.55 -1.36
CA ASN A 145 3.39 12.95 -0.18
C ASN A 145 2.38 12.78 0.95
N CYS A 146 2.35 11.61 1.57
CA CYS A 146 1.47 11.27 2.68
C CYS A 146 1.58 12.29 3.83
N LEU A 147 0.48 12.95 4.18
CA LEU A 147 0.47 13.95 5.25
C LEU A 147 0.65 13.31 6.63
N ARG A 148 0.16 12.09 6.85
CA ARG A 148 0.38 11.35 8.10
C ARG A 148 1.86 11.07 8.33
N HIS A 149 2.57 10.63 7.28
CA HIS A 149 4.03 10.46 7.35
C HIS A 149 4.75 11.78 7.61
N ALA A 150 4.32 12.89 7.00
CA ALA A 150 4.86 14.21 7.31
C ALA A 150 4.72 14.56 8.79
N ILE A 151 3.52 14.41 9.36
CA ILE A 151 3.25 14.68 10.78
C ILE A 151 4.09 13.78 11.69
N ASN A 152 4.25 12.51 11.35
CA ASN A 152 5.03 11.56 12.14
C ASN A 152 6.56 11.77 11.99
N LYS A 153 7.04 12.31 10.87
CA LYS A 153 8.46 12.63 10.64
C LYS A 153 8.90 13.94 11.29
N LEU A 154 7.98 14.87 11.61
CA LEU A 154 8.34 16.15 12.27
C LEU A 154 9.11 15.95 13.58
N PRO A 155 8.71 15.08 14.53
CA PRO A 155 9.46 14.84 15.77
C PRO A 155 10.92 14.42 15.55
N GLN A 156 11.21 13.70 14.45
CA GLN A 156 12.56 13.27 14.08
C GLN A 156 13.44 14.43 13.57
N LYS A 157 12.81 15.52 13.10
CA LYS A 157 13.51 16.75 12.68
C LYS A 157 13.81 17.67 13.85
N LEU A 158 13.23 17.39 15.02
CA LEU A 158 13.37 18.18 16.24
C LEU A 158 14.34 17.46 17.19
N VAL A 159 15.58 17.98 17.29
CA VAL A 159 16.65 17.37 18.09
C VAL A 159 16.83 18.12 19.40
N ALA A 160 17.14 17.38 20.48
CA ALA A 160 17.42 17.92 21.81
C ALA A 160 16.29 18.79 22.40
N ILE A 161 15.03 18.34 22.24
CA ILE A 161 13.85 19.07 22.73
C ILE A 161 13.07 18.20 23.71
N ALA A 162 12.52 18.82 24.76
CA ALA A 162 11.64 18.16 25.73
C ALA A 162 10.40 17.56 25.04
N SER A 163 9.99 16.38 25.50
CA SER A 163 8.86 15.63 24.92
C SER A 163 7.55 16.44 24.84
N PRO A 164 7.15 17.25 25.85
CA PRO A 164 5.93 18.07 25.78
C PRO A 164 5.95 19.08 24.62
N VAL A 165 7.09 19.77 24.44
CA VAL A 165 7.26 20.76 23.35
C VAL A 165 7.20 20.08 21.99
N ARG A 166 7.85 18.93 21.84
CA ARG A 166 7.81 18.11 20.61
C ARG A 166 6.39 17.69 20.27
N LYS A 167 5.60 17.24 21.26
CA LYS A 167 4.19 16.86 21.11
C LYS A 167 3.33 18.05 20.69
N ALA A 168 3.52 19.22 21.33
CA ALA A 168 2.80 20.45 21.01
C ALA A 168 3.05 20.88 19.56
N LEU A 169 4.31 20.95 19.12
CA LEU A 169 4.69 21.29 17.75
C LEU A 169 4.12 20.29 16.72
N ARG A 170 4.12 18.99 17.03
CA ARG A 170 3.47 17.98 16.17
C ARG A 170 1.97 18.22 16.02
N THR A 171 1.27 18.55 17.11
CA THR A 171 -0.17 18.86 17.09
C THR A 171 -0.45 20.13 16.29
N GLN A 172 0.34 21.19 16.45
CA GLN A 172 0.21 22.43 15.69
C GLN A 172 0.43 22.19 14.18
N PHE A 173 1.43 21.40 13.81
CA PHE A 173 1.68 21.06 12.42
C PHE A 173 0.54 20.23 11.80
N HIS A 174 -0.01 19.26 12.55
CA HIS A 174 -1.21 18.53 12.16
C HIS A 174 -2.37 19.51 11.88
N THR A 175 -2.65 20.41 12.82
CA THR A 175 -3.72 21.41 12.68
C THR A 175 -3.50 22.31 11.46
N LEU A 176 -2.26 22.72 11.18
CA LEU A 176 -1.90 23.52 10.01
C LEU A 176 -2.27 22.81 8.71
N LEU A 177 -1.85 21.54 8.56
CA LEU A 177 -2.13 20.75 7.36
C LEU A 177 -3.63 20.44 7.21
N TYR A 178 -4.31 20.09 8.31
CA TYR A 178 -5.75 19.84 8.33
C TYR A 178 -6.56 21.08 7.88
N ARG A 179 -6.27 22.26 8.45
CA ARG A 179 -6.91 23.53 8.05
C ARG A 179 -6.58 23.91 6.61
N ALA A 180 -5.39 23.56 6.10
CA ALA A 180 -5.02 23.79 4.71
C ALA A 180 -5.88 22.92 3.77
N ARG A 181 -6.16 21.66 4.13
CA ARG A 181 -7.01 20.73 3.35
C ARG A 181 -8.46 21.21 3.25
N GLN A 182 -9.00 21.84 4.29
CA GLN A 182 -10.37 22.33 4.29
C GLN A 182 -10.58 23.58 3.43
N ARG A 183 -9.53 24.28 3.02
CA ARG A 183 -9.63 25.51 2.23
C ARG A 183 -9.78 25.20 0.75
N LYS A 184 -10.94 25.58 0.19
CA LYS A 184 -11.13 25.62 -1.27
C LYS A 184 -10.14 26.63 -1.89
N GLY A 185 -9.53 26.26 -3.02
CA GLY A 185 -8.63 27.15 -3.76
C GLY A 185 -7.30 27.46 -3.05
N LEU A 186 -6.77 26.53 -2.26
CA LEU A 186 -5.46 26.68 -1.63
C LEU A 186 -4.39 26.97 -2.69
N ARG A 187 -3.66 28.10 -2.53
CA ARG A 187 -2.54 28.46 -3.41
C ARG A 187 -1.22 27.96 -2.83
N VAL A 188 -0.29 27.51 -3.71
CA VAL A 188 1.07 27.06 -3.33
C VAL A 188 1.78 28.10 -2.47
N PHE A 189 1.66 29.38 -2.83
CA PHE A 189 2.28 30.48 -2.10
C PHE A 189 1.74 30.58 -0.66
N ALA A 190 0.42 30.50 -0.46
CA ALA A 190 -0.21 30.56 0.85
C ALA A 190 0.19 29.38 1.75
N LEU A 191 0.32 28.18 1.19
CA LEU A 191 0.88 27.05 1.92
C LEU A 191 2.34 27.31 2.30
N GLY A 192 3.16 27.80 1.36
CA GLY A 192 4.56 28.13 1.59
C GLY A 192 4.77 29.16 2.70
N GLN A 193 3.89 30.21 2.77
CA GLN A 193 3.94 31.20 3.85
C GLN A 193 3.64 30.55 5.21
N ARG A 194 2.57 29.73 5.31
CA ARG A 194 2.22 29.05 6.57
C ARG A 194 3.32 28.13 7.07
N LEU A 195 3.96 27.39 6.16
CA LEU A 195 5.06 26.52 6.50
C LEU A 195 6.30 27.34 6.98
N ARG A 196 6.56 28.51 6.38
CA ARG A 196 7.61 29.43 6.86
C ARG A 196 7.31 29.93 8.28
N HIS A 197 6.12 30.47 8.51
CA HIS A 197 5.72 30.94 9.85
C HIS A 197 5.79 29.82 10.90
N PHE A 198 5.42 28.58 10.52
CA PHE A 198 5.56 27.46 11.42
C PHE A 198 7.05 27.14 11.71
N ALA A 199 7.93 27.20 10.69
CA ALA A 199 9.37 27.02 10.91
C ALA A 199 10.00 28.11 11.78
N ASP A 200 9.50 29.37 11.65
CA ASP A 200 9.91 30.49 12.53
C ASP A 200 9.45 30.25 13.96
N HIS A 201 8.22 29.78 14.15
CA HIS A 201 7.72 29.37 15.47
C HIS A 201 8.54 28.22 16.07
N VAL A 202 8.97 27.24 15.26
CA VAL A 202 9.88 26.20 15.72
C VAL A 202 11.23 26.80 16.14
N ALA A 203 11.76 27.77 15.41
CA ALA A 203 13.03 28.43 15.76
C ALA A 203 12.96 29.14 17.11
N THR A 204 11.86 29.83 17.40
CA THR A 204 11.66 30.52 18.69
C THR A 204 11.40 29.56 19.85
N THR A 205 10.64 28.49 19.61
CA THR A 205 10.21 27.55 20.66
C THR A 205 11.23 26.44 20.95
N ALA A 206 11.96 26.02 19.92
CA ALA A 206 12.81 24.81 19.93
C ALA A 206 14.26 25.11 19.51
N GLY A 207 14.61 26.36 19.31
CA GLY A 207 15.94 26.82 18.94
C GLY A 207 16.17 26.94 17.43
N ALA A 208 17.02 27.92 17.06
CA ALA A 208 17.27 28.33 15.68
C ALA A 208 17.69 27.16 14.75
N ALA A 209 18.55 26.25 15.24
CA ALA A 209 19.02 25.09 14.48
C ALA A 209 17.85 24.16 14.05
N ASN A 210 16.86 23.96 14.92
CA ASN A 210 15.65 23.18 14.60
C ASN A 210 14.76 23.90 13.59
N GLY A 211 14.61 25.23 13.71
CA GLY A 211 13.88 26.04 12.73
C GLY A 211 14.51 25.93 11.33
N VAL A 212 15.82 26.04 11.20
CA VAL A 212 16.55 25.89 9.92
C VAL A 212 16.31 24.49 9.33
N ARG A 213 16.45 23.44 10.14
CA ARG A 213 16.26 22.03 9.71
C ARG A 213 14.85 21.78 9.22
N VAL A 214 13.82 22.27 9.94
CA VAL A 214 12.41 22.15 9.57
C VAL A 214 12.11 22.94 8.30
N ARG A 215 12.65 24.17 8.16
CA ARG A 215 12.50 25.00 6.97
C ARG A 215 13.04 24.33 5.72
N ARG A 216 14.25 23.76 5.78
CA ARG A 216 14.85 23.01 4.67
C ARG A 216 13.98 21.81 4.28
N TRP A 217 13.56 21.02 5.25
CA TRP A 217 12.67 19.88 5.01
C TRP A 217 11.35 20.31 4.37
N PHE A 218 10.74 21.42 4.77
CA PHE A 218 9.54 21.96 4.14
C PHE A 218 9.78 22.38 2.70
N GLN A 219 10.90 22.99 2.39
CA GLN A 219 11.26 23.36 1.01
C GLN A 219 11.31 22.13 0.10
N ASP A 220 11.90 21.04 0.58
CA ASP A 220 12.03 19.79 -0.17
C ASP A 220 10.69 19.07 -0.38
N LYS A 221 9.75 19.18 0.56
CA LYS A 221 8.53 18.37 0.55
C LYS A 221 7.23 19.13 0.23
N LYS A 222 7.24 20.46 0.23
CA LYS A 222 6.03 21.30 0.05
C LYS A 222 5.28 21.03 -1.25
N ALA A 223 5.96 20.71 -2.33
CA ALA A 223 5.33 20.45 -3.62
C ALA A 223 4.43 19.20 -3.56
N GLY A 224 4.92 18.11 -2.96
CA GLY A 224 4.12 16.90 -2.78
C GLY A 224 2.95 17.08 -1.81
N TRP A 225 3.14 17.85 -0.74
CA TRP A 225 2.01 18.18 0.16
C TRP A 225 0.99 19.09 -0.51
N TYR A 226 1.45 20.05 -1.32
CA TYR A 226 0.54 20.89 -2.08
C TYR A 226 -0.31 20.08 -3.07
N ALA A 227 0.30 19.11 -3.77
CA ALA A 227 -0.43 18.22 -4.67
C ALA A 227 -1.61 17.54 -3.96
N VAL A 228 -1.37 17.02 -2.73
CA VAL A 228 -2.41 16.39 -1.89
C VAL A 228 -3.47 17.39 -1.41
N LEU A 229 -3.04 18.58 -0.97
CA LEU A 229 -3.93 19.57 -0.36
C LEU A 229 -4.78 20.30 -1.39
N ALA A 230 -4.31 20.46 -2.61
CA ALA A 230 -4.99 21.18 -3.69
C ALA A 230 -5.98 20.31 -4.47
N ASP A 231 -5.85 18.98 -4.41
CA ASP A 231 -6.71 18.05 -5.12
C ASP A 231 -7.63 17.29 -4.14
N PRO A 232 -8.94 17.58 -4.12
CA PRO A 232 -9.90 16.93 -3.22
C PRO A 232 -10.00 15.40 -3.40
N GLN A 233 -9.71 14.89 -4.60
CA GLN A 233 -9.76 13.45 -4.91
C GLN A 233 -8.48 12.71 -4.51
N MET A 234 -7.37 13.44 -4.31
CA MET A 234 -6.10 12.85 -3.91
C MET A 234 -6.21 12.23 -2.51
N PRO A 235 -5.79 10.98 -2.30
CA PRO A 235 -5.69 10.40 -0.97
C PRO A 235 -4.78 11.26 -0.06
N VAL A 236 -5.16 11.38 1.21
CA VAL A 236 -4.44 12.25 2.18
C VAL A 236 -3.40 11.45 2.96
N THR A 237 -3.67 10.16 3.17
CA THR A 237 -2.83 9.26 3.98
C THR A 237 -2.66 7.92 3.30
N SER A 238 -1.57 7.23 3.61
CA SER A 238 -1.29 5.86 3.16
C SER A 238 -1.89 4.78 4.08
N THR A 239 -2.86 5.12 4.93
CA THR A 239 -3.37 4.20 5.96
C THR A 239 -3.89 2.87 5.39
N LEU A 240 -4.57 2.89 4.23
CA LEU A 240 -5.08 1.67 3.60
C LEU A 240 -3.93 0.81 3.06
N LEU A 241 -2.88 1.41 2.53
CA LEU A 241 -1.68 0.71 2.11
C LEU A 241 -0.93 0.12 3.32
N ASP A 242 -0.81 0.89 4.43
CA ASP A 242 -0.24 0.40 5.69
C ASP A 242 -1.03 -0.83 6.21
N GLN A 243 -2.36 -0.84 6.10
CA GLN A 243 -3.21 -1.97 6.48
C GLN A 243 -2.99 -3.19 5.58
N ALA A 244 -2.87 -2.99 4.26
CA ALA A 244 -2.55 -4.06 3.32
C ALA A 244 -1.17 -4.67 3.63
N HIS A 245 -0.15 -3.83 3.83
CA HIS A 245 1.19 -4.25 4.24
C HIS A 245 1.18 -5.04 5.56
N ASN A 246 0.43 -4.59 6.57
CA ASN A 246 0.32 -5.30 7.85
C ASN A 246 -0.32 -6.69 7.71
N THR A 247 -1.26 -6.86 6.78
CA THR A 247 -1.85 -8.17 6.50
C THR A 247 -0.87 -9.09 5.80
N ILE A 248 -0.18 -8.60 4.77
CA ILE A 248 0.87 -9.36 4.08
C ILE A 248 2.03 -9.70 5.03
N ASP A 249 2.45 -8.75 5.87
CA ASP A 249 3.52 -8.95 6.85
C ASP A 249 3.23 -10.07 7.83
N ARG A 250 2.00 -10.20 8.33
CA ARG A 250 1.64 -11.30 9.24
C ARG A 250 1.94 -12.66 8.60
N ASN A 251 1.60 -12.82 7.33
CA ASN A 251 1.89 -14.06 6.60
C ASN A 251 3.41 -14.28 6.44
N LEU A 252 4.14 -13.25 6.00
CA LEU A 252 5.59 -13.35 5.77
C LEU A 252 6.37 -13.52 7.07
N PHE A 253 5.97 -12.84 8.15
CA PHE A 253 6.60 -12.96 9.47
C PHE A 253 6.44 -14.37 10.04
N MET A 254 5.24 -14.94 9.97
CA MET A 254 4.98 -16.29 10.45
C MET A 254 5.68 -17.37 9.63
N MET A 255 5.99 -17.09 8.36
CA MET A 255 6.82 -17.94 7.50
C MET A 255 8.32 -17.73 7.71
N LYS A 256 8.75 -16.83 8.60
CA LYS A 256 10.14 -16.41 8.76
C LYS A 256 10.75 -15.95 7.42
N SER A 257 9.98 -15.20 6.62
CA SER A 257 10.34 -14.74 5.28
C SER A 257 10.15 -15.80 4.17
N PHE A 258 10.66 -15.51 2.96
CA PHE A 258 10.57 -16.43 1.83
C PHE A 258 11.64 -17.52 1.92
N HIS A 259 11.24 -18.77 2.02
CA HIS A 259 12.17 -19.92 2.09
C HIS A 259 12.17 -20.80 0.84
N HIS A 260 11.42 -20.42 -0.22
CA HIS A 260 11.16 -21.28 -1.37
C HIS A 260 12.00 -20.91 -2.60
N PRO A 261 12.09 -21.83 -3.59
CA PRO A 261 12.92 -21.65 -4.76
C PRO A 261 12.69 -20.33 -5.50
N LYS A 262 13.75 -19.78 -6.05
CA LYS A 262 13.72 -18.59 -6.89
C LYS A 262 12.65 -18.74 -7.97
N GLY A 263 11.76 -17.73 -8.10
CA GLY A 263 10.72 -17.68 -9.13
C GLY A 263 9.28 -17.88 -8.65
N SER A 264 9.04 -18.49 -7.48
CA SER A 264 7.68 -18.66 -6.96
C SER A 264 7.19 -17.50 -6.09
N GLN A 265 8.10 -16.62 -5.62
CA GLN A 265 7.79 -15.52 -4.70
C GLN A 265 6.75 -14.55 -5.28
N GLN A 266 6.86 -14.20 -6.56
CA GLN A 266 5.92 -13.33 -7.22
C GLN A 266 4.51 -13.95 -7.31
N ALA A 267 4.41 -15.24 -7.64
CA ALA A 267 3.12 -15.94 -7.66
C ALA A 267 2.53 -16.04 -6.25
N PHE A 268 3.33 -16.35 -5.25
CA PHE A 268 2.88 -16.40 -3.86
C PHE A 268 2.35 -15.04 -3.37
N LEU A 269 3.07 -13.95 -3.63
CA LEU A 269 2.64 -12.59 -3.26
C LEU A 269 1.34 -12.20 -3.95
N ARG A 270 1.20 -12.48 -5.25
CA ARG A 270 -0.05 -12.24 -5.96
C ARG A 270 -1.20 -13.08 -5.37
N GLY A 271 -0.93 -14.33 -4.98
CA GLY A 271 -1.91 -15.18 -4.29
C GLY A 271 -2.36 -14.59 -2.95
N LEU A 272 -1.43 -14.07 -2.14
CA LEU A 272 -1.76 -13.36 -0.91
C LEU A 272 -2.59 -12.09 -1.18
N ALA A 273 -2.27 -11.35 -2.24
CA ALA A 273 -3.04 -10.18 -2.64
C ALA A 273 -4.45 -10.56 -3.14
N GLN A 274 -4.62 -11.68 -3.86
CA GLN A 274 -5.95 -12.20 -4.23
C GLN A 274 -6.76 -12.60 -2.99
N LEU A 275 -6.13 -13.27 -2.02
CA LEU A 275 -6.78 -13.57 -0.74
C LEU A 275 -7.21 -12.29 -0.02
N TYR A 276 -6.34 -11.29 0.07
CA TYR A 276 -6.66 -9.99 0.67
C TYR A 276 -7.87 -9.31 -0.01
N ASN A 277 -7.92 -9.35 -1.34
CA ASN A 277 -8.94 -8.68 -2.13
C ASN A 277 -10.30 -9.38 -2.10
N LEU A 278 -10.32 -10.73 -2.01
CA LEU A 278 -11.53 -11.55 -2.20
C LEU A 278 -12.03 -12.25 -0.92
N MET A 279 -11.22 -12.29 0.15
CA MET A 279 -11.66 -12.84 1.43
C MET A 279 -12.55 -11.83 2.17
N PRO A 280 -13.72 -12.26 2.70
CA PRO A 280 -14.60 -11.37 3.44
C PRO A 280 -13.97 -10.86 4.74
N TYR A 281 -14.33 -9.64 5.11
CA TYR A 281 -13.98 -9.10 6.42
C TYR A 281 -14.69 -9.85 7.55
N GLN A 282 -14.04 -9.90 8.70
CA GLN A 282 -14.58 -10.56 9.89
C GLN A 282 -15.90 -9.92 10.35
N ARG A 283 -16.79 -10.69 10.98
CA ARG A 283 -18.13 -10.27 11.44
C ARG A 283 -18.17 -9.01 12.30
N ARG A 284 -17.08 -8.65 12.97
CA ARG A 284 -17.00 -7.42 13.79
C ARG A 284 -16.41 -6.22 13.05
N ALA A 285 -16.04 -6.37 11.79
CA ALA A 285 -15.53 -5.27 10.98
C ALA A 285 -16.67 -4.38 10.46
N GLN A 286 -16.35 -3.15 10.09
CA GLN A 286 -17.30 -2.18 9.53
C GLN A 286 -18.01 -2.70 8.25
N HIS A 287 -17.35 -3.57 7.49
CA HIS A 287 -17.83 -4.16 6.25
C HIS A 287 -17.91 -5.69 6.40
N ALA A 288 -18.54 -6.15 7.49
CA ALA A 288 -18.68 -7.57 7.76
C ALA A 288 -19.28 -8.31 6.55
N ASP A 289 -18.79 -9.53 6.30
CA ASP A 289 -19.21 -10.43 5.24
C ASP A 289 -19.01 -9.92 3.78
N GLN A 290 -18.46 -8.72 3.58
CA GLN A 290 -18.02 -8.20 2.28
C GLN A 290 -16.50 -8.35 2.12
N CYS A 291 -16.03 -8.60 0.91
CA CYS A 291 -14.60 -8.54 0.59
C CYS A 291 -14.17 -7.14 0.12
N GLY A 292 -12.87 -6.90 -0.01
CA GLY A 292 -12.35 -5.60 -0.46
C GLY A 292 -12.91 -5.17 -1.82
N VAL A 293 -13.09 -6.12 -2.74
CA VAL A 293 -13.69 -5.88 -4.07
C VAL A 293 -15.12 -5.35 -3.95
N GLU A 294 -15.96 -5.97 -3.12
CA GLU A 294 -17.37 -5.56 -2.93
C GLU A 294 -17.48 -4.20 -2.25
N VAL A 295 -16.61 -3.92 -1.28
CA VAL A 295 -16.58 -2.61 -0.60
C VAL A 295 -16.23 -1.47 -1.56
N GLU A 296 -15.41 -1.73 -2.56
CA GLU A 296 -15.05 -0.76 -3.61
C GLU A 296 -16.04 -0.73 -4.79
N GLY A 297 -17.18 -1.41 -4.66
CA GLY A 297 -18.26 -1.38 -5.65
C GLY A 297 -18.13 -2.41 -6.77
N GLY A 298 -17.21 -3.36 -6.67
CA GLY A 298 -17.13 -4.51 -7.56
C GLY A 298 -18.17 -5.59 -7.21
N THR A 299 -18.25 -6.59 -8.07
CA THR A 299 -19.13 -7.75 -7.90
C THR A 299 -18.35 -9.05 -7.92
N VAL A 300 -18.76 -10.01 -7.11
CA VAL A 300 -18.19 -11.35 -7.09
C VAL A 300 -19.20 -12.36 -7.61
N PRO A 301 -18.79 -13.46 -8.27
CA PRO A 301 -19.68 -14.41 -8.92
C PRO A 301 -20.69 -15.10 -7.98
N THR A 302 -20.29 -15.36 -6.74
CA THR A 302 -21.10 -16.14 -5.78
C THR A 302 -20.99 -15.54 -4.36
N ARG A 303 -21.75 -16.09 -3.41
CA ARG A 303 -21.61 -15.78 -1.97
C ARG A 303 -20.48 -16.56 -1.30
N ASP A 304 -19.95 -17.59 -1.93
CA ASP A 304 -18.81 -18.36 -1.42
C ASP A 304 -17.49 -17.72 -1.91
N TRP A 305 -16.79 -17.08 -1.01
CA TRP A 305 -15.54 -16.40 -1.30
C TRP A 305 -14.46 -17.35 -1.84
N PHE A 306 -14.42 -18.59 -1.37
CA PHE A 306 -13.41 -19.56 -1.82
C PHE A 306 -13.70 -20.01 -3.25
N LEU A 307 -14.97 -20.21 -3.60
CA LEU A 307 -15.38 -20.47 -4.97
C LEU A 307 -15.12 -19.26 -5.88
N ASN A 308 -15.38 -18.03 -5.40
CA ASN A 308 -15.03 -16.81 -6.13
C ASN A 308 -13.54 -16.73 -6.45
N LEU A 309 -12.68 -17.01 -5.44
CA LEU A 309 -11.25 -17.05 -5.63
C LEU A 309 -10.86 -18.06 -6.74
N GLN A 310 -11.43 -19.27 -6.73
CA GLN A 310 -11.17 -20.30 -7.74
C GLN A 310 -11.67 -19.90 -9.14
N ILE A 311 -12.88 -19.39 -9.26
CA ILE A 311 -13.46 -18.95 -10.54
C ILE A 311 -12.61 -17.83 -11.13
N LEU A 312 -12.26 -16.83 -10.33
CA LEU A 312 -11.59 -15.62 -10.79
C LEU A 312 -10.11 -15.84 -11.09
N THR A 313 -9.43 -16.75 -10.39
CA THR A 313 -7.99 -16.93 -10.52
C THR A 313 -7.58 -18.21 -11.24
N LEU A 314 -8.37 -19.29 -11.18
CA LEU A 314 -8.05 -20.59 -11.80
C LEU A 314 -8.92 -20.89 -13.02
N GLY A 315 -9.92 -20.06 -13.35
CA GLY A 315 -10.85 -20.29 -14.45
C GLY A 315 -11.97 -21.26 -14.12
N GLY A 316 -12.25 -21.47 -12.83
CA GLY A 316 -13.21 -22.45 -12.32
C GLY A 316 -12.65 -23.86 -12.26
N PHE A 317 -13.42 -24.77 -11.67
CA PHE A 317 -13.15 -26.19 -11.82
C PHE A 317 -13.56 -26.62 -13.24
N ARG A 318 -12.61 -27.11 -14.03
CA ARG A 318 -12.90 -27.94 -15.18
C ARG A 318 -13.06 -29.38 -14.74
#